data_e36855d511a3a2456c52bd0fcbe910e3
#
_entry.id   e36855d511a3a2456c52bd0fcbe910e3
#
_cell.length_a   1.000
_cell.length_b   1.000
_cell.length_c   1.000
_cell.angle_alpha   90.00
_cell.angle_beta   90.00
_cell.angle_gamma   90.00
#
_symmetry.space_group_name_H-M   'P 1'
#
loop_
_entity.id
_entity.type
_entity.pdbx_description
1 polymer ?
#
loop_
_entity_poly.entity_id
_entity_poly.type
_entity_poly.pdbx_seq_one_letter_code
_entity_poly.pdbx_strand_id
1 'polypeptide(L)'
;VIFPVNNLSGETIALGGRIIRESKLAKYINSPETQVYNKSKTLYGLHLTKNEISKQDSAIIVEGYIDFLQLYQSGIQNIVAVSGTAFTDGHAHLLKRLTKNILIAYDGDSAGISAAIKASYVLLKNGLKPSIIKIPDGLDPDDWVLKEGAEPFMDSAKNAKSVIEFSYNKFKNGPNENIADFINETLLELAQINDDVILEINLKLLANCTGISFESIKNNFSNII
;
A
#
# COMPACT_ATOMS: atom_id res chain seq x y z
N VAL A 1 -1.62 23.76 -9.72
CA VAL A 1 -1.17 23.60 -8.31
C VAL A 1 0.20 22.96 -8.35
N ILE A 2 1.10 23.38 -7.44
CA ILE A 2 2.45 22.81 -7.30
C ILE A 2 2.56 22.20 -5.91
N PHE A 3 3.14 21.00 -5.84
CA PHE A 3 3.41 20.23 -4.63
C PHE A 3 4.93 20.12 -4.45
N PRO A 4 5.53 20.82 -3.48
CA PRO A 4 6.95 20.63 -3.16
C PRO A 4 7.19 19.22 -2.61
N VAL A 5 8.10 18.48 -3.21
CA VAL A 5 8.54 17.16 -2.74
C VAL A 5 9.81 17.37 -1.92
N ASN A 6 9.79 16.97 -0.66
CA ASN A 6 10.85 17.24 0.28
C ASN A 6 11.62 15.96 0.67
N ASN A 7 12.90 16.11 0.97
CA ASN A 7 13.70 15.08 1.62
C ASN A 7 13.35 14.96 3.12
N LEU A 8 13.99 14.04 3.84
CA LEU A 8 13.72 13.82 5.27
C LEU A 8 14.09 15.01 6.18
N SER A 9 14.94 15.94 5.69
CA SER A 9 15.30 17.17 6.39
C SER A 9 14.34 18.33 6.14
N GLY A 10 13.37 18.15 5.21
CA GLY A 10 12.39 19.18 4.84
C GLY A 10 12.85 20.08 3.69
N GLU A 11 14.00 19.80 3.06
CA GLU A 11 14.48 20.56 1.90
C GLU A 11 13.76 20.09 0.63
N THR A 12 13.31 21.03 -0.21
CA THR A 12 12.63 20.73 -1.47
C THR A 12 13.63 20.18 -2.50
N ILE A 13 13.41 18.96 -2.95
CA ILE A 13 14.27 18.23 -3.90
C ILE A 13 13.60 18.02 -5.27
N ALA A 14 12.29 18.19 -5.35
CA ALA A 14 11.51 18.05 -6.58
C ALA A 14 10.15 18.77 -6.46
N LEU A 15 9.44 18.85 -7.57
CA LEU A 15 8.10 19.43 -7.65
C LEU A 15 7.15 18.47 -8.34
N GLY A 16 5.95 18.29 -7.77
CA GLY A 16 4.78 17.76 -8.44
C GLY A 16 3.91 18.90 -8.95
N GLY A 17 3.25 18.72 -10.07
CA GLY A 17 2.30 19.68 -10.61
C GLY A 17 0.98 19.02 -10.97
N ARG A 18 -0.15 19.68 -10.67
CA ARG A 18 -1.49 19.28 -11.13
C ARG A 18 -2.14 20.41 -11.89
N ILE A 19 -2.64 20.14 -13.09
CA ILE A 19 -3.43 21.10 -13.85
C ILE A 19 -4.78 21.32 -13.17
N ILE A 20 -5.26 22.58 -13.16
CA ILE A 20 -6.55 22.96 -12.57
C ILE A 20 -7.66 22.97 -13.60
N ARG A 21 -7.32 23.26 -14.88
CA ARG A 21 -8.28 23.38 -15.98
C ARG A 21 -8.30 22.10 -16.78
N GLU A 22 -9.44 21.77 -17.36
CA GLU A 22 -9.52 20.69 -18.34
C GLU A 22 -8.52 20.91 -19.49
N SER A 23 -7.75 19.89 -19.78
CA SER A 23 -6.67 19.92 -20.76
C SER A 23 -6.46 18.52 -21.34
N LYS A 24 -5.94 18.46 -22.57
CA LYS A 24 -5.48 17.20 -23.19
C LYS A 24 -4.14 16.71 -22.62
N LEU A 25 -3.50 17.51 -21.76
CA LEU A 25 -2.23 17.16 -21.10
C LEU A 25 -2.48 16.23 -19.92
N ALA A 26 -1.43 15.54 -19.47
CA ALA A 26 -1.49 14.69 -18.28
C ALA A 26 -1.96 15.49 -17.05
N LYS A 27 -2.91 14.94 -16.27
CA LYS A 27 -3.48 15.57 -15.07
C LYS A 27 -2.40 15.93 -14.06
N TYR A 28 -1.37 15.08 -13.93
CA TYR A 28 -0.22 15.28 -13.06
C TYR A 28 1.08 15.24 -13.86
N ILE A 29 2.06 16.02 -13.42
CA ILE A 29 3.44 16.03 -13.90
C ILE A 29 4.39 16.07 -12.70
N ASN A 30 5.41 15.24 -12.71
CA ASN A 30 6.43 15.23 -11.66
C ASN A 30 7.79 15.56 -12.26
N SER A 31 8.65 16.21 -11.46
CA SER A 31 10.05 16.39 -11.82
C SER A 31 10.67 15.07 -12.29
N PRO A 32 11.56 15.08 -13.29
CA PRO A 32 12.37 13.92 -13.62
C PRO A 32 13.27 13.53 -12.44
N GLU A 33 13.82 12.33 -12.47
CA GLU A 33 14.86 11.94 -11.50
C GLU A 33 16.11 12.78 -11.66
N THR A 34 16.76 13.08 -10.54
CA THR A 34 17.99 13.86 -10.47
C THR A 34 18.96 13.21 -9.48
N GLN A 35 20.15 13.78 -9.30
CA GLN A 35 21.11 13.29 -8.29
C GLN A 35 20.57 13.38 -6.85
N VAL A 36 19.64 14.32 -6.58
CA VAL A 36 19.03 14.52 -5.25
C VAL A 36 17.61 14.00 -5.14
N TYR A 37 16.95 13.65 -6.23
CA TYR A 37 15.59 13.15 -6.27
C TYR A 37 15.50 11.81 -6.97
N ASN A 38 15.13 10.79 -6.22
CA ASN A 38 14.84 9.45 -6.74
C ASN A 38 13.43 9.04 -6.29
N LYS A 39 12.52 8.89 -7.26
CA LYS A 39 11.11 8.56 -7.01
C LYS A 39 10.95 7.25 -6.22
N SER A 40 11.77 6.25 -6.53
CA SER A 40 11.73 4.94 -5.87
C SER A 40 12.25 4.94 -4.42
N LYS A 41 12.77 6.07 -3.94
CA LYS A 41 13.33 6.26 -2.59
C LYS A 41 12.79 7.52 -1.90
N THR A 42 11.69 8.08 -2.39
CA THR A 42 11.09 9.30 -1.84
C THR A 42 9.61 9.08 -1.57
N LEU A 43 9.18 9.27 -0.34
CA LEU A 43 7.77 9.26 0.07
C LEU A 43 7.33 10.70 0.37
N TYR A 44 6.29 11.15 -0.32
CA TYR A 44 5.72 12.47 -0.09
C TYR A 44 5.16 12.60 1.32
N GLY A 45 5.44 13.71 1.96
CA GLY A 45 4.97 14.01 3.31
C GLY A 45 5.77 13.37 4.45
N LEU A 46 6.67 12.41 4.17
CA LEU A 46 7.38 11.65 5.22
C LEU A 46 8.18 12.57 6.17
N HIS A 47 8.72 13.69 5.71
CA HIS A 47 9.42 14.67 6.56
C HIS A 47 8.52 15.27 7.64
N LEU A 48 7.20 15.41 7.39
CA LEU A 48 6.21 15.91 8.34
C LEU A 48 5.73 14.82 9.30
N THR A 49 5.57 13.59 8.80
CA THR A 49 4.79 12.53 9.45
C THR A 49 5.65 11.49 10.17
N LYS A 50 6.96 11.43 9.93
CA LYS A 50 7.89 10.41 10.48
C LYS A 50 7.79 10.24 12.00
N ASN A 51 7.64 11.33 12.73
CA ASN A 51 7.54 11.28 14.19
C ASN A 51 6.21 10.66 14.65
N GLU A 52 5.11 11.00 13.97
CA GLU A 52 3.80 10.45 14.29
C GLU A 52 3.68 8.99 13.87
N ILE A 53 4.30 8.60 12.74
CA ILE A 53 4.44 7.19 12.32
C ILE A 53 5.14 6.37 13.41
N SER A 54 6.27 6.85 13.92
CA SER A 54 7.01 6.14 14.98
C SER A 54 6.23 6.10 16.29
N LYS A 55 5.53 7.17 16.65
CA LYS A 55 4.74 7.27 17.89
C LYS A 55 3.52 6.34 17.87
N GLN A 56 2.83 6.26 16.73
CA GLN A 56 1.67 5.38 16.55
C GLN A 56 2.07 3.95 16.18
N ASP A 57 3.36 3.67 15.95
CA ASP A 57 3.88 2.42 15.41
C ASP A 57 3.08 1.92 14.19
N SER A 58 2.71 2.83 13.30
CA SER A 58 1.87 2.54 12.14
C SER A 58 2.05 3.61 11.08
N ALA A 59 2.12 3.22 9.80
CA ALA A 59 2.12 4.12 8.65
C ALA A 59 0.98 3.79 7.69
N ILE A 60 0.29 4.82 7.20
CA ILE A 60 -0.71 4.70 6.13
C ILE A 60 -0.08 5.16 4.83
N ILE A 61 -0.19 4.35 3.77
CA ILE A 61 0.31 4.68 2.44
C ILE A 61 -0.87 4.95 1.52
N VAL A 62 -0.84 6.09 0.84
CA VAL A 62 -1.80 6.48 -0.21
C VAL A 62 -1.10 6.70 -1.55
N GLU A 63 -1.86 6.86 -2.64
CA GLU A 63 -1.27 6.99 -3.98
C GLU A 63 -0.82 8.42 -4.29
N GLY A 64 -1.67 9.43 -4.03
CA GLY A 64 -1.51 10.77 -4.56
C GLY A 64 -1.21 11.86 -3.53
N TYR A 65 -0.84 13.02 -4.06
CA TYR A 65 -0.64 14.24 -3.28
C TYR A 65 -1.91 14.71 -2.58
N ILE A 66 -3.06 14.60 -3.27
CA ILE A 66 -4.34 15.09 -2.74
C ILE A 66 -4.83 14.17 -1.65
N ASP A 67 -4.72 12.84 -1.82
CA ASP A 67 -5.04 11.89 -0.76
C ASP A 67 -4.27 12.21 0.52
N PHE A 68 -2.94 12.41 0.38
CA PHE A 68 -2.11 12.79 1.50
C PHE A 68 -2.61 14.07 2.17
N LEU A 69 -2.83 15.14 1.39
CA LEU A 69 -3.20 16.45 1.93
C LEU A 69 -4.57 16.41 2.62
N GLN A 70 -5.56 15.75 1.99
CA GLN A 70 -6.90 15.66 2.53
C GLN A 70 -6.94 14.86 3.83
N LEU A 71 -6.30 13.69 3.84
CA LEU A 71 -6.24 12.85 5.04
C LEU A 71 -5.44 13.52 6.16
N TYR A 72 -4.30 14.14 5.83
CA TYR A 72 -3.48 14.87 6.80
C TYR A 72 -4.25 16.06 7.43
N GLN A 73 -4.97 16.83 6.62
CA GLN A 73 -5.83 17.93 7.08
C GLN A 73 -6.97 17.43 7.96
N SER A 74 -7.45 16.22 7.73
CA SER A 74 -8.52 15.59 8.54
C SER A 74 -8.00 14.95 9.83
N GLY A 75 -6.72 15.16 10.19
CA GLY A 75 -6.12 14.72 11.44
C GLY A 75 -5.41 13.35 11.36
N ILE A 76 -5.33 12.72 10.20
CA ILE A 76 -4.62 11.44 10.00
C ILE A 76 -3.14 11.76 9.72
N GLN A 77 -2.31 11.75 10.77
CA GLN A 77 -0.96 12.30 10.72
C GLN A 77 0.16 11.27 10.50
N ASN A 78 -0.15 9.99 10.51
CA ASN A 78 0.80 8.90 10.25
C ASN A 78 0.77 8.41 8.79
N ILE A 79 0.67 9.33 7.85
CA ILE A 79 0.40 9.08 6.43
C ILE A 79 1.57 9.48 5.53
N VAL A 80 1.75 8.78 4.41
CA VAL A 80 2.69 9.11 3.33
C VAL A 80 2.07 8.79 1.96
N ALA A 81 2.58 9.42 0.88
CA ALA A 81 2.16 9.08 -0.48
C ALA A 81 3.33 8.66 -1.38
N VAL A 82 3.05 7.75 -2.32
CA VAL A 82 4.04 7.30 -3.34
C VAL A 82 4.14 8.27 -4.53
N SER A 83 3.11 9.10 -4.74
CA SER A 83 3.09 10.25 -5.66
C SER A 83 3.46 9.94 -7.12
N GLY A 84 2.70 9.04 -7.73
CA GLY A 84 2.79 8.77 -9.17
C GLY A 84 3.88 7.77 -9.56
N THR A 85 4.25 6.89 -8.65
CA THR A 85 5.08 5.71 -8.93
C THR A 85 4.52 4.48 -8.21
N ALA A 86 4.88 3.27 -8.63
CA ALA A 86 4.59 2.07 -7.87
C ALA A 86 5.38 2.06 -6.55
N PHE A 87 4.85 1.40 -5.53
CA PHE A 87 5.56 1.17 -4.28
C PHE A 87 6.77 0.27 -4.50
N THR A 88 7.92 0.60 -3.90
CA THR A 88 9.21 -0.04 -4.17
C THR A 88 9.90 -0.53 -2.90
N ASP A 89 10.95 -1.38 -3.05
CA ASP A 89 11.83 -1.77 -1.94
C ASP A 89 12.47 -0.55 -1.25
N GLY A 90 12.80 0.50 -2.02
CA GLY A 90 13.35 1.76 -1.48
C GLY A 90 12.36 2.45 -0.53
N HIS A 91 11.09 2.48 -0.86
CA HIS A 91 10.03 2.98 0.01
C HIS A 91 9.87 2.12 1.26
N ALA A 92 9.87 0.78 1.11
CA ALA A 92 9.81 -0.16 2.22
C ALA A 92 10.97 0.05 3.22
N HIS A 93 12.19 0.24 2.73
CA HIS A 93 13.36 0.50 3.57
C HIS A 93 13.25 1.82 4.37
N LEU A 94 12.63 2.86 3.82
CA LEU A 94 12.37 4.11 4.56
C LEU A 94 11.41 3.87 5.73
N LEU A 95 10.28 3.21 5.46
CA LEU A 95 9.25 2.97 6.48
C LEU A 95 9.71 1.98 7.54
N LYS A 96 10.49 0.96 7.18
CA LYS A 96 11.00 -0.06 8.10
C LYS A 96 11.82 0.51 9.27
N ARG A 97 12.41 1.69 9.10
CA ARG A 97 13.15 2.40 10.15
C ARG A 97 12.23 3.04 11.18
N LEU A 98 10.96 3.22 10.86
CA LEU A 98 9.99 3.94 11.68
C LEU A 98 8.96 3.00 12.32
N THR A 99 8.47 2.03 11.56
CA THR A 99 7.48 1.04 11.99
C THR A 99 7.55 -0.22 11.13
N LYS A 100 6.99 -1.32 11.63
CA LYS A 100 6.73 -2.54 10.86
C LYS A 100 5.28 -2.66 10.38
N ASN A 101 4.37 -1.89 10.95
CA ASN A 101 2.93 -2.00 10.70
C ASN A 101 2.51 -1.00 9.62
N ILE A 102 2.11 -1.49 8.46
CA ILE A 102 1.78 -0.67 7.30
C ILE A 102 0.33 -0.89 6.90
N LEU A 103 -0.41 0.19 6.77
CA LEU A 103 -1.76 0.22 6.23
C LEU A 103 -1.70 0.79 4.81
N ILE A 104 -2.35 0.15 3.85
CA ILE A 104 -2.39 0.59 2.45
C ILE A 104 -3.80 1.06 2.16
N ALA A 105 -3.94 2.32 1.77
CA ALA A 105 -5.20 2.97 1.41
C ALA A 105 -5.09 3.50 -0.02
N TYR A 106 -5.16 2.61 -1.00
CA TYR A 106 -5.16 2.94 -2.41
C TYR A 106 -6.59 3.04 -2.94
N ASP A 107 -6.76 3.59 -4.14
CA ASP A 107 -8.06 3.83 -4.74
C ASP A 107 -8.95 2.58 -4.76
N GLY A 108 -10.25 2.73 -4.57
CA GLY A 108 -11.23 1.64 -4.54
C GLY A 108 -11.57 1.06 -5.93
N ASP A 109 -10.86 1.45 -6.98
CA ASP A 109 -11.00 0.88 -8.30
C ASP A 109 -10.13 -0.37 -8.52
N SER A 110 -10.28 -1.03 -9.66
CA SER A 110 -9.55 -2.26 -9.98
C SER A 110 -8.03 -2.05 -10.08
N ALA A 111 -7.58 -0.87 -10.50
CA ALA A 111 -6.16 -0.53 -10.63
C ALA A 111 -5.53 -0.29 -9.26
N GLY A 112 -6.17 0.52 -8.40
CA GLY A 112 -5.73 0.78 -7.03
C GLY A 112 -5.71 -0.48 -6.19
N ILE A 113 -6.75 -1.34 -6.28
CA ILE A 113 -6.78 -2.65 -5.60
C ILE A 113 -5.59 -3.53 -6.05
N SER A 114 -5.32 -3.60 -7.34
CA SER A 114 -4.19 -4.39 -7.86
C SER A 114 -2.84 -3.82 -7.42
N ALA A 115 -2.71 -2.49 -7.36
CA ALA A 115 -1.53 -1.80 -6.86
C ALA A 115 -1.32 -2.05 -5.35
N ALA A 116 -2.40 -2.03 -4.54
CA ALA A 116 -2.36 -2.32 -3.11
C ALA A 116 -1.87 -3.75 -2.82
N ILE A 117 -2.36 -4.74 -3.58
CA ILE A 117 -1.92 -6.13 -3.47
C ILE A 117 -0.43 -6.25 -3.79
N LYS A 118 0.04 -5.65 -4.91
CA LYS A 118 1.46 -5.66 -5.28
C LYS A 118 2.34 -4.98 -4.23
N ALA A 119 1.93 -3.80 -3.73
CA ALA A 119 2.64 -3.09 -2.68
C ALA A 119 2.75 -3.93 -1.39
N SER A 120 1.71 -4.70 -1.06
CA SER A 120 1.72 -5.60 0.10
C SER A 120 2.80 -6.68 -0.02
N TYR A 121 2.97 -7.31 -1.19
CA TYR A 121 4.02 -8.32 -1.37
C TYR A 121 5.42 -7.70 -1.31
N VAL A 122 5.62 -6.49 -1.85
CA VAL A 122 6.89 -5.75 -1.67
C VAL A 122 7.17 -5.50 -0.18
N LEU A 123 6.16 -5.13 0.59
CA LEU A 123 6.30 -4.91 2.05
C LEU A 123 6.62 -6.21 2.79
N LEU A 124 5.93 -7.31 2.52
CA LEU A 124 6.19 -8.63 3.12
C LEU A 124 7.62 -9.09 2.84
N LYS A 125 8.08 -9.00 1.59
CA LYS A 125 9.45 -9.32 1.18
C LYS A 125 10.50 -8.53 1.97
N ASN A 126 10.19 -7.30 2.34
CA ASN A 126 11.06 -6.45 3.14
C ASN A 126 10.90 -6.63 4.66
N GLY A 127 10.09 -7.58 5.12
CA GLY A 127 9.90 -7.88 6.53
C GLY A 127 8.97 -6.91 7.26
N LEU A 128 8.08 -6.25 6.52
CA LEU A 128 7.02 -5.38 7.04
C LEU A 128 5.69 -6.16 7.12
N LYS A 129 4.73 -5.61 7.85
CA LYS A 129 3.41 -6.21 8.08
C LYS A 129 2.33 -5.36 7.41
N PRO A 130 2.03 -5.60 6.12
CA PRO A 130 1.00 -4.86 5.42
C PRO A 130 -0.40 -5.34 5.79
N SER A 131 -1.33 -4.37 5.87
CA SER A 131 -2.78 -4.61 5.84
C SER A 131 -3.44 -3.62 4.89
N ILE A 132 -4.45 -4.05 4.15
CA ILE A 132 -5.15 -3.25 3.15
C ILE A 132 -6.42 -2.69 3.79
N ILE A 133 -6.57 -1.37 3.76
CA ILE A 133 -7.80 -0.67 4.12
C ILE A 133 -8.77 -0.81 2.94
N LYS A 134 -9.98 -1.29 3.21
CA LYS A 134 -11.01 -1.34 2.18
C LYS A 134 -11.56 0.06 1.94
N ILE A 135 -11.21 0.66 0.81
CA ILE A 135 -11.82 1.90 0.32
C ILE A 135 -13.14 1.51 -0.40
N PRO A 136 -14.22 2.30 -0.27
CA PRO A 136 -15.46 2.03 -0.99
C PRO A 136 -15.25 2.01 -2.50
N ASP A 137 -15.98 1.15 -3.20
CA ASP A 137 -15.83 0.94 -4.64
C ASP A 137 -16.01 2.25 -5.42
N GLY A 138 -15.05 2.58 -6.27
CA GLY A 138 -15.06 3.75 -7.13
C GLY A 138 -14.77 5.08 -6.42
N LEU A 139 -14.38 5.07 -5.15
CA LEU A 139 -13.86 6.23 -4.44
C LEU A 139 -12.34 6.15 -4.30
N ASP A 140 -11.70 7.31 -4.19
CA ASP A 140 -10.35 7.47 -3.70
C ASP A 140 -10.38 7.92 -2.22
N PRO A 141 -9.28 7.77 -1.47
CA PRO A 141 -9.24 8.08 -0.05
C PRO A 141 -9.61 9.54 0.27
N ASP A 142 -9.20 10.50 -0.58
CA ASP A 142 -9.48 11.91 -0.38
C ASP A 142 -10.97 12.22 -0.56
N ASP A 143 -11.61 11.71 -1.63
CA ASP A 143 -13.04 11.87 -1.88
C ASP A 143 -13.89 11.23 -0.77
N TRP A 144 -13.48 10.07 -0.27
CA TRP A 144 -14.19 9.40 0.82
C TRP A 144 -14.15 10.24 2.11
N VAL A 145 -12.95 10.65 2.54
CA VAL A 145 -12.79 11.45 3.77
C VAL A 145 -13.43 12.84 3.62
N LEU A 146 -13.41 13.43 2.43
CA LEU A 146 -14.08 14.70 2.18
C LEU A 146 -15.61 14.60 2.33
N LYS A 147 -16.20 13.49 1.88
CA LYS A 147 -17.67 13.26 1.90
C LYS A 147 -18.18 12.83 3.27
N GLU A 148 -17.48 11.94 3.94
CA GLU A 148 -17.97 11.23 5.13
C GLU A 148 -17.19 11.53 6.41
N GLY A 149 -16.10 12.30 6.30
CA GLY A 149 -15.20 12.57 7.42
C GLY A 149 -14.16 11.48 7.66
N ALA A 150 -13.28 11.71 8.64
CA ALA A 150 -12.18 10.78 8.93
C ALA A 150 -12.62 9.52 9.70
N GLU A 151 -13.74 9.55 10.42
CA GLU A 151 -14.17 8.47 11.31
C GLU A 151 -14.43 7.14 10.55
N PRO A 152 -15.23 7.09 9.46
CA PRO A 152 -15.44 5.86 8.69
C PRO A 152 -14.14 5.30 8.10
N PHE A 153 -13.24 6.17 7.64
CA PHE A 153 -11.93 5.76 7.16
C PHE A 153 -11.10 5.10 8.27
N MET A 154 -11.04 5.70 9.45
CA MET A 154 -10.30 5.15 10.59
C MET A 154 -10.92 3.85 11.12
N ASP A 155 -12.23 3.68 11.03
CA ASP A 155 -12.88 2.41 11.37
C ASP A 155 -12.55 1.32 10.34
N SER A 156 -12.49 1.65 9.05
CA SER A 156 -11.99 0.72 8.03
C SER A 156 -10.51 0.37 8.25
N ALA A 157 -9.69 1.33 8.67
CA ALA A 157 -8.29 1.11 9.00
C ALA A 157 -8.09 0.13 10.17
N LYS A 158 -8.93 0.21 11.21
CA LYS A 158 -8.92 -0.77 12.33
C LYS A 158 -9.29 -2.18 11.87
N ASN A 159 -10.12 -2.30 10.82
CA ASN A 159 -10.59 -3.55 10.24
C ASN A 159 -9.82 -3.99 9.00
N ALA A 160 -8.68 -3.34 8.72
CA ALA A 160 -7.83 -3.63 7.56
C ALA A 160 -7.41 -5.11 7.55
N LYS A 161 -7.37 -5.70 6.36
CA LYS A 161 -7.11 -7.12 6.16
C LYS A 161 -5.70 -7.37 5.66
N SER A 162 -5.10 -8.49 6.06
CA SER A 162 -3.87 -8.97 5.43
C SER A 162 -4.07 -9.13 3.92
N VAL A 163 -2.97 -9.10 3.15
CA VAL A 163 -3.05 -9.27 1.69
C VAL A 163 -3.72 -10.58 1.30
N ILE A 164 -3.47 -11.65 2.06
CA ILE A 164 -4.05 -12.98 1.79
C ILE A 164 -5.58 -12.94 1.98
N GLU A 165 -6.07 -12.42 3.12
CA GLU A 165 -7.50 -12.30 3.39
C GLU A 165 -8.19 -11.36 2.39
N PHE A 166 -7.55 -10.24 2.06
CA PHE A 166 -8.09 -9.26 1.13
C PHE A 166 -8.21 -9.85 -0.29
N SER A 167 -7.15 -10.49 -0.77
CA SER A 167 -7.12 -11.14 -2.09
C SER A 167 -8.10 -12.30 -2.16
N TYR A 168 -8.21 -13.11 -1.11
CA TYR A 168 -9.18 -14.22 -1.06
C TYR A 168 -10.62 -13.71 -1.06
N ASN A 169 -10.92 -12.63 -0.33
CA ASN A 169 -12.26 -12.04 -0.36
C ASN A 169 -12.61 -11.49 -1.75
N LYS A 170 -11.64 -10.89 -2.45
CA LYS A 170 -11.82 -10.46 -3.83
C LYS A 170 -12.08 -11.64 -4.76
N PHE A 171 -11.27 -12.70 -4.66
CA PHE A 171 -11.44 -13.94 -5.41
C PHE A 171 -12.83 -14.55 -5.20
N LYS A 172 -13.27 -14.68 -3.95
CA LYS A 172 -14.56 -15.29 -3.60
C LYS A 172 -15.77 -14.52 -4.14
N ASN A 173 -15.65 -13.21 -4.31
CA ASN A 173 -16.69 -12.33 -4.83
C ASN A 173 -16.57 -12.06 -6.34
N GLY A 174 -15.55 -12.58 -6.97
CA GLY A 174 -15.28 -12.47 -8.40
C GLY A 174 -16.03 -13.52 -9.25
N PRO A 175 -15.88 -13.48 -10.58
CA PRO A 175 -16.35 -14.54 -11.45
C PRO A 175 -15.65 -15.86 -11.07
N ASN A 176 -16.35 -16.99 -11.22
CA ASN A 176 -15.90 -18.35 -10.84
C ASN A 176 -14.47 -18.66 -11.34
N GLU A 177 -13.48 -18.31 -10.56
CA GLU A 177 -12.08 -18.64 -10.78
C GLU A 177 -11.74 -19.95 -10.06
N ASN A 178 -10.76 -20.67 -10.58
CA ASN A 178 -10.30 -21.93 -9.98
C ASN A 178 -9.49 -21.61 -8.71
N ILE A 179 -9.90 -22.12 -7.56
CA ILE A 179 -9.20 -21.92 -6.28
C ILE A 179 -7.74 -22.41 -6.32
N ALA A 180 -7.44 -23.42 -7.14
CA ALA A 180 -6.06 -23.90 -7.27
C ALA A 180 -5.18 -22.86 -7.97
N ASP A 181 -5.69 -22.13 -8.95
CA ASP A 181 -4.96 -21.06 -9.63
C ASP A 181 -4.70 -19.90 -8.66
N PHE A 182 -5.71 -19.49 -7.89
CA PHE A 182 -5.54 -18.48 -6.83
C PHE A 182 -4.45 -18.87 -5.82
N ILE A 183 -4.44 -20.14 -5.37
CA ILE A 183 -3.43 -20.65 -4.44
C ILE A 183 -2.04 -20.59 -5.09
N ASN A 184 -1.90 -21.07 -6.32
CA ASN A 184 -0.62 -21.11 -7.03
C ASN A 184 -0.05 -19.70 -7.26
N GLU A 185 -0.87 -18.74 -7.70
CA GLU A 185 -0.46 -17.34 -7.86
C GLU A 185 0.00 -16.74 -6.53
N THR A 186 -0.76 -17.00 -5.46
CA THR A 186 -0.40 -16.52 -4.11
C THR A 186 0.93 -17.14 -3.64
N LEU A 187 1.14 -18.44 -3.87
CA LEU A 187 2.38 -19.12 -3.48
C LEU A 187 3.61 -18.61 -4.26
N LEU A 188 3.45 -18.26 -5.55
CA LEU A 188 4.52 -17.63 -6.34
C LEU A 188 4.96 -16.28 -5.77
N GLU A 189 4.02 -15.47 -5.30
CA GLU A 189 4.35 -14.20 -4.62
C GLU A 189 5.01 -14.44 -3.26
N LEU A 190 4.53 -15.41 -2.47
CA LEU A 190 5.10 -15.77 -1.18
C LEU A 190 6.52 -16.36 -1.30
N ALA A 191 6.84 -17.02 -2.43
CA ALA A 191 8.18 -17.58 -2.68
C ALA A 191 9.30 -16.52 -2.73
N GLN A 192 8.95 -15.24 -2.86
CA GLN A 192 9.91 -14.15 -2.82
C GLN A 192 10.27 -13.68 -1.40
N ILE A 193 9.61 -14.23 -0.36
CA ILE A 193 9.85 -13.86 1.05
C ILE A 193 11.00 -14.69 1.61
N ASN A 194 12.05 -14.00 2.06
CA ASN A 194 13.25 -14.65 2.63
C ASN A 194 13.16 -14.92 4.15
N ASP A 195 12.13 -14.41 4.83
CA ASP A 195 11.92 -14.59 6.27
C ASP A 195 10.98 -15.79 6.49
N ASP A 196 11.51 -16.87 7.02
CA ASP A 196 10.78 -18.14 7.23
C ASP A 196 9.56 -17.97 8.15
N VAL A 197 9.65 -17.08 9.16
CA VAL A 197 8.54 -16.85 10.09
C VAL A 197 7.40 -16.09 9.40
N ILE A 198 7.73 -15.05 8.64
CA ILE A 198 6.74 -14.29 7.86
C ILE A 198 6.11 -15.21 6.81
N LEU A 199 6.92 -16.01 6.14
CA LEU A 199 6.45 -16.99 5.15
C LEU A 199 5.46 -17.97 5.79
N GLU A 200 5.83 -18.62 6.89
CA GLU A 200 4.98 -19.60 7.56
C GLU A 200 3.65 -19.00 8.03
N ILE A 201 3.67 -17.77 8.55
CA ILE A 201 2.44 -17.05 8.95
C ILE A 201 1.51 -16.88 7.75
N ASN A 202 2.04 -16.46 6.59
CA ASN A 202 1.22 -16.23 5.40
C ASN A 202 0.73 -17.53 4.77
N LEU A 203 1.51 -18.62 4.79
CA LEU A 203 1.05 -19.95 4.37
C LEU A 203 -0.09 -20.47 5.26
N LYS A 204 -0.01 -20.25 6.58
CA LYS A 204 -1.10 -20.60 7.52
C LYS A 204 -2.36 -19.75 7.25
N LEU A 205 -2.20 -18.46 6.97
CA LEU A 205 -3.32 -17.60 6.59
C LEU A 205 -3.99 -18.09 5.30
N LEU A 206 -3.20 -18.46 4.29
CA LEU A 206 -3.72 -19.01 3.04
C LEU A 206 -4.51 -20.31 3.28
N ALA A 207 -3.97 -21.22 4.08
CA ALA A 207 -4.65 -22.45 4.47
C ALA A 207 -6.00 -22.16 5.16
N ASN A 208 -6.01 -21.25 6.13
CA ASN A 208 -7.21 -20.87 6.87
C ASN A 208 -8.27 -20.21 5.97
N CYS A 209 -7.86 -19.30 5.07
CA CYS A 209 -8.79 -18.63 4.15
C CYS A 209 -9.43 -19.61 3.16
N THR A 210 -8.63 -20.53 2.60
CA THR A 210 -9.06 -21.43 1.52
C THR A 210 -9.73 -22.69 2.03
N GLY A 211 -9.55 -23.04 3.32
CA GLY A 211 -10.00 -24.32 3.90
C GLY A 211 -9.15 -25.53 3.48
N ILE A 212 -8.06 -25.31 2.75
CA ILE A 212 -7.10 -26.36 2.38
C ILE A 212 -6.14 -26.62 3.55
N SER A 213 -5.78 -27.87 3.80
CA SER A 213 -4.88 -28.20 4.90
C SER A 213 -3.52 -27.50 4.74
N PHE A 214 -2.94 -27.05 5.87
CA PHE A 214 -1.62 -26.41 5.87
C PHE A 214 -0.54 -27.33 5.26
N GLU A 215 -0.63 -28.63 5.50
CA GLU A 215 0.26 -29.62 4.91
C GLU A 215 0.22 -29.61 3.37
N SER A 216 -0.99 -29.58 2.80
CA SER A 216 -1.17 -29.51 1.34
C SER A 216 -0.63 -28.21 0.76
N ILE A 217 -0.88 -27.07 1.42
CA ILE A 217 -0.33 -25.76 1.01
C ILE A 217 1.19 -25.78 1.05
N LYS A 218 1.78 -26.31 2.15
CA LYS A 218 3.24 -26.41 2.33
C LYS A 218 3.90 -27.33 1.29
N ASN A 219 3.30 -28.47 1.00
CA ASN A 219 3.80 -29.39 -0.01
C ASN A 219 3.74 -28.75 -1.42
N ASN A 220 2.66 -28.05 -1.75
CA ASN A 220 2.58 -27.33 -3.02
C ASN A 220 3.62 -26.20 -3.10
N PHE A 221 3.83 -25.46 -2.02
CA PHE A 221 4.88 -24.44 -1.94
C PHE A 221 6.27 -25.02 -2.20
N SER A 222 6.59 -26.19 -1.59
CA SER A 222 7.89 -26.88 -1.79
C SER A 222 8.11 -27.36 -3.23
N ASN A 223 7.08 -27.51 -4.04
CA ASN A 223 7.19 -27.86 -5.45
C ASN A 223 7.39 -26.63 -6.37
N ILE A 224 7.14 -25.42 -5.85
CA ILE A 224 7.28 -24.15 -6.59
C ILE A 224 8.71 -23.60 -6.48
N ILE A 225 9.37 -23.82 -5.35
CA ILE A 225 10.76 -23.37 -5.06
C ILE A 225 11.75 -24.48 -5.38
#